data_79c0b682d966efc1e5e0d4fa15d52ae9
#
_entry.id   79c0b682d966efc1e5e0d4fa15d52ae9
#
_cell.length_a   1.000
_cell.length_b   1.000
_cell.length_c   1.000
_cell.angle_alpha   90.00
_cell.angle_beta   90.00
_cell.angle_gamma   90.00
#
_symmetry.space_group_name_H-M   'P 1'
#
loop_
_entity.id
_entity.type
_entity.pdbx_description
1 polymer ?
#
loop_
_entity_poly.entity_id
_entity_poly.type
_entity_poly.pdbx_seq_one_letter_code
_entity_poly.pdbx_strand_id
1 'polypeptide(L)'
;MADINNVVLVGRLTRNAELKYTPGGMAISKISLAINRKYKKDDTWTDEVNFFDVTIWGKTAESLQQYLLKGKQIGVEGELRQSRWEQDGKSRSKVEINANKVMLLGGGKSESTPEAPAATDEFMDDIPFN
;
A
#
# COMPACT_ATOMS: atom_id res chain seq x y z
N MET A 1 21.41 -17.74 -5.25
CA MET A 1 21.42 -16.31 -5.53
C MET A 1 20.01 -15.79 -5.59
N ALA A 2 19.76 -14.65 -4.98
CA ALA A 2 18.42 -14.07 -4.99
C ALA A 2 18.28 -13.08 -6.12
N ASP A 3 17.13 -13.12 -6.75
CA ASP A 3 16.81 -12.14 -7.76
C ASP A 3 16.34 -10.85 -7.08
N ILE A 4 16.21 -9.80 -7.85
CA ILE A 4 15.69 -8.55 -7.34
C ILE A 4 14.17 -8.58 -7.43
N ASN A 5 13.53 -8.30 -6.31
CA ASN A 5 12.07 -8.26 -6.24
C ASN A 5 11.70 -7.15 -5.27
N ASN A 6 11.42 -5.98 -5.81
CA ASN A 6 11.18 -4.81 -4.97
C ASN A 6 10.10 -3.94 -5.60
N VAL A 7 9.11 -3.57 -4.79
CA VAL A 7 8.00 -2.73 -5.23
C VAL A 7 7.88 -1.56 -4.28
N VAL A 8 7.75 -0.37 -4.83
CA VAL A 8 7.51 0.83 -4.04
C VAL A 8 6.31 1.53 -4.65
N LEU A 9 5.28 1.74 -3.84
CA LEU A 9 4.06 2.38 -4.31
C LEU A 9 3.61 3.46 -3.34
N VAL A 10 3.04 4.51 -3.87
CA VAL A 10 2.32 5.51 -3.10
C VAL A 10 0.92 5.58 -3.69
N GLY A 11 -0.08 5.38 -2.85
CA GLY A 11 -1.45 5.40 -3.32
C GLY A 11 -2.41 5.62 -2.18
N ARG A 12 -3.69 5.45 -2.47
CA ARG A 12 -4.74 5.66 -1.47
C ARG A 12 -5.53 4.37 -1.27
N LEU A 13 -5.92 4.13 -0.05
CA LEU A 13 -6.75 2.97 0.24
C LEU A 13 -8.13 3.15 -0.38
N THR A 14 -8.61 2.08 -1.02
CA THR A 14 -9.94 2.11 -1.62
C THR A 14 -11.02 1.72 -0.62
N ARG A 15 -10.62 1.14 0.49
CA ARG A 15 -11.52 0.73 1.56
C ARG A 15 -10.70 0.59 2.84
N ASN A 16 -11.39 0.47 3.97
CA ASN A 16 -10.70 0.25 5.23
C ASN A 16 -9.95 -1.07 5.19
N ALA A 17 -8.82 -1.12 5.86
CA ALA A 17 -8.02 -2.33 5.92
C ALA A 17 -8.81 -3.43 6.64
N GLU A 18 -8.62 -4.66 6.19
CA GLU A 18 -9.27 -5.81 6.76
C GLU A 18 -8.26 -6.61 7.56
N LEU A 19 -8.39 -6.59 8.87
CA LEU A 19 -7.45 -7.28 9.75
C LEU A 19 -7.97 -8.67 10.09
N LYS A 20 -7.14 -9.66 9.89
CA LYS A 20 -7.46 -11.03 10.20
C LYS A 20 -6.28 -11.70 10.90
N TYR A 21 -6.52 -12.83 11.50
CA TYR A 21 -5.47 -13.59 12.15
C TYR A 21 -5.40 -14.98 11.55
N THR A 22 -4.17 -15.46 11.35
CA THR A 22 -3.99 -16.83 10.88
C THR A 22 -4.26 -17.79 12.05
N PRO A 23 -4.43 -19.10 11.76
CA PRO A 23 -4.59 -20.08 12.83
C PRO A 23 -3.45 -20.06 13.83
N GLY A 24 -2.26 -19.64 13.40
CA GLY A 24 -1.12 -19.54 14.30
C GLY A 24 -1.07 -18.25 15.09
N GLY A 25 -2.04 -17.36 14.91
CA GLY A 25 -2.08 -16.11 15.65
C GLY A 25 -1.38 -14.94 15.01
N MET A 26 -0.91 -15.08 13.79
CA MET A 26 -0.24 -13.99 13.09
C MET A 26 -1.27 -13.04 12.48
N ALA A 27 -1.11 -11.75 12.74
CA ALA A 27 -2.00 -10.74 12.18
C ALA A 27 -1.70 -10.53 10.70
N ILE A 28 -2.75 -10.38 9.92
CA ILE A 28 -2.67 -10.08 8.50
C ILE A 28 -3.66 -8.98 8.19
N SER A 29 -3.18 -7.92 7.57
CA SER A 29 -4.05 -6.84 7.12
C SER A 29 -4.02 -6.81 5.60
N LYS A 30 -5.19 -6.82 5.00
CA LYS A 30 -5.31 -6.77 3.54
C LYS A 30 -5.88 -5.43 3.14
N ILE A 31 -5.20 -4.79 2.21
CA ILE A 31 -5.63 -3.49 1.73
C ILE A 31 -5.59 -3.48 0.21
N SER A 32 -6.33 -2.54 -0.35
CA SER A 32 -6.34 -2.31 -1.78
C SER A 32 -5.93 -0.87 -2.02
N LEU A 33 -4.89 -0.68 -2.81
CA LEU A 33 -4.38 0.65 -3.12
C LEU A 33 -4.75 1.06 -4.52
N ALA A 34 -5.23 2.29 -4.66
CA ALA A 34 -5.48 2.90 -5.95
C ALA A 34 -4.26 3.75 -6.30
N ILE A 35 -3.66 3.46 -7.42
CA ILE A 35 -2.49 4.18 -7.91
C ILE A 35 -2.90 4.91 -9.17
N ASN A 36 -2.86 6.24 -9.12
CA ASN A 36 -3.18 7.04 -10.28
C ASN A 36 -1.98 7.15 -11.18
N ARG A 37 -2.24 7.09 -12.46
CA ARG A 37 -1.22 7.23 -13.45
C ARG A 37 -1.72 8.15 -14.55
N LYS A 38 -0.88 9.08 -14.97
CA LYS A 38 -1.21 9.96 -16.10
C LYS A 38 -0.31 9.61 -17.26
N TYR A 39 -0.90 9.55 -18.43
CA TYR A 39 -0.11 9.33 -19.63
C TYR A 39 -0.71 10.11 -20.78
N LYS A 40 0.09 10.32 -21.79
CA LYS A 40 -0.32 11.10 -22.95
C LYS A 40 -0.63 10.17 -24.11
N LYS A 41 -1.83 10.31 -24.64
CA LYS A 41 -2.26 9.52 -25.79
C LYS A 41 -2.85 10.47 -26.80
N ASP A 42 -2.27 10.45 -28.01
CA ASP A 42 -2.77 11.32 -29.11
C ASP A 42 -2.87 12.77 -28.68
N ASP A 43 -1.81 13.25 -28.01
CA ASP A 43 -1.73 14.63 -27.52
C ASP A 43 -2.75 14.96 -26.45
N THR A 44 -3.39 13.98 -25.89
CA THR A 44 -4.37 14.18 -24.83
C THR A 44 -3.87 13.48 -23.55
N TRP A 45 -3.91 14.22 -22.43
CA TRP A 45 -3.55 13.63 -21.14
C TRP A 45 -4.70 12.79 -20.65
N THR A 46 -4.39 11.56 -20.29
CA THR A 46 -5.37 10.57 -19.85
C THR A 46 -5.01 10.07 -18.48
N ASP A 47 -6.02 9.96 -17.61
CA ASP A 47 -5.85 9.40 -16.28
C ASP A 47 -6.20 7.92 -16.29
N GLU A 48 -5.43 7.18 -15.53
CA GLU A 48 -5.66 5.75 -15.39
C GLU A 48 -5.47 5.39 -13.94
N VAL A 49 -6.35 4.55 -13.40
CA VAL A 49 -6.22 4.10 -12.02
C VAL A 49 -5.94 2.61 -12.03
N ASN A 50 -4.90 2.21 -11.34
CA ASN A 50 -4.57 0.80 -11.16
C ASN A 50 -4.79 0.43 -9.72
N PHE A 51 -5.32 -0.77 -9.49
CA PHE A 51 -5.60 -1.24 -8.14
C PHE A 51 -4.71 -2.43 -7.83
N PHE A 52 -4.07 -2.38 -6.67
CA PHE A 52 -3.17 -3.44 -6.24
C PHE A 52 -3.53 -3.92 -4.85
N ASP A 53 -3.55 -5.22 -4.68
CA ASP A 53 -3.77 -5.82 -3.38
C ASP A 53 -2.45 -5.89 -2.63
N VAL A 54 -2.47 -5.46 -1.38
CA VAL A 54 -1.28 -5.44 -0.54
C VAL A 54 -1.59 -6.17 0.75
N THR A 55 -0.67 -7.00 1.19
CA THR A 55 -0.79 -7.73 2.45
C THR A 55 0.27 -7.23 3.42
N ILE A 56 -0.17 -6.89 4.62
CA ILE A 56 0.70 -6.42 5.69
C ILE A 56 0.65 -7.46 6.81
N TRP A 57 1.80 -7.81 7.37
CA TRP A 57 1.91 -8.90 8.33
C TRP A 57 2.33 -8.44 9.71
N GLY A 58 1.89 -9.18 10.71
CA GLY A 58 2.41 -9.10 12.06
C GLY A 58 2.03 -7.84 12.81
N LYS A 59 2.93 -7.39 13.65
CA LYS A 59 2.67 -6.23 14.49
C LYS A 59 2.44 -4.97 13.68
N THR A 60 3.06 -4.88 12.52
CA THR A 60 2.83 -3.73 11.66
C THR A 60 1.36 -3.67 11.26
N ALA A 61 0.77 -4.82 10.95
CA ALA A 61 -0.64 -4.87 10.59
C ALA A 61 -1.51 -4.41 11.76
N GLU A 62 -1.21 -4.89 12.95
CA GLU A 62 -1.98 -4.51 14.13
C GLU A 62 -1.83 -3.04 14.47
N SER A 63 -0.59 -2.55 14.42
CA SER A 63 -0.33 -1.17 14.80
C SER A 63 -0.98 -0.17 13.85
N LEU A 64 -1.07 -0.52 12.59
CA LEU A 64 -1.56 0.41 11.59
C LEU A 64 -3.07 0.31 11.35
N GLN A 65 -3.71 -0.71 11.92
CA GLN A 65 -5.12 -0.97 11.61
C GLN A 65 -6.00 0.27 11.74
N GLN A 66 -5.81 1.04 12.80
CA GLN A 66 -6.65 2.20 13.04
C GLN A 66 -6.40 3.34 12.06
N TYR A 67 -5.27 3.33 11.38
CA TYR A 67 -4.91 4.39 10.45
C TYR A 67 -5.18 4.03 9.00
N LEU A 68 -5.40 2.75 8.70
CA LEU A 68 -5.57 2.30 7.32
C LEU A 68 -7.03 2.36 6.92
N LEU A 69 -7.50 3.58 6.74
CA LEU A 69 -8.89 3.85 6.42
C LEU A 69 -9.04 4.28 4.98
N LYS A 70 -10.22 4.11 4.45
CA LYS A 70 -10.53 4.48 3.07
C LYS A 70 -10.11 5.92 2.79
N GLY A 71 -9.40 6.11 1.68
CA GLY A 71 -8.95 7.42 1.26
C GLY A 71 -7.61 7.85 1.80
N LYS A 72 -7.07 7.11 2.78
CA LYS A 72 -5.78 7.45 3.36
C LYS A 72 -4.67 7.21 2.36
N GLN A 73 -3.76 8.16 2.25
CA GLN A 73 -2.59 8.01 1.38
C GLN A 73 -1.45 7.38 2.16
N ILE A 74 -0.89 6.33 1.59
CA ILE A 74 0.22 5.64 2.23
C ILE A 74 1.28 5.28 1.20
N GLY A 75 2.49 5.03 1.70
CA GLY A 75 3.56 4.48 0.89
C GLY A 75 3.81 3.06 1.34
N VAL A 76 4.07 2.19 0.39
CA VAL A 76 4.31 0.78 0.65
C VAL A 76 5.59 0.36 -0.05
N GLU A 77 6.43 -0.36 0.66
CA GLU A 77 7.61 -0.97 0.09
C GLU A 77 7.56 -2.46 0.40
N GLY A 78 7.76 -3.28 -0.61
CA GLY A 78 7.70 -4.71 -0.42
C GLY A 78 8.10 -5.45 -1.66
N GLU A 79 7.56 -6.64 -1.80
CA GLU A 79 7.89 -7.50 -2.93
C GLU A 79 6.63 -8.11 -3.50
N LEU A 80 6.72 -8.52 -4.75
CA LEU A 80 5.62 -9.21 -5.39
C LEU A 80 5.62 -10.67 -4.96
N ARG A 81 4.44 -11.18 -4.67
CA ARG A 81 4.26 -12.58 -4.33
C ARG A 81 3.19 -13.15 -5.23
N GLN A 82 3.42 -14.33 -5.71
CA GLN A 82 2.44 -15.02 -6.53
C GLN A 82 1.84 -16.18 -5.74
N SER A 83 0.54 -16.16 -5.60
CA SER A 83 -0.19 -17.23 -4.95
C SER A 83 -0.79 -18.13 -6.01
N ARG A 84 -0.70 -19.42 -5.80
CA ARG A 84 -1.27 -20.39 -6.72
C ARG A 84 -2.15 -21.36 -5.95
N TRP A 85 -3.29 -21.68 -6.53
CA TRP A 85 -4.21 -22.61 -5.90
C TRP A 85 -5.07 -23.26 -6.97
N GLU A 86 -5.78 -24.30 -6.57
CA GLU A 86 -6.71 -24.97 -7.44
C GLU A 86 -8.12 -24.65 -7.02
N GLN A 87 -8.95 -24.34 -8.00
CA GLN A 87 -10.35 -24.05 -7.73
C GLN A 87 -11.17 -24.64 -8.85
N ASP A 88 -12.14 -25.51 -8.48
CA ASP A 88 -13.02 -26.16 -9.44
C ASP A 88 -12.23 -26.88 -10.52
N GLY A 89 -11.14 -27.54 -10.14
CA GLY A 89 -10.32 -28.30 -11.06
C GLY A 89 -9.43 -27.47 -11.96
N LYS A 90 -9.37 -26.15 -11.73
CA LYS A 90 -8.54 -25.27 -12.54
C LYS A 90 -7.46 -24.63 -11.68
N SER A 91 -6.29 -24.49 -12.28
CA SER A 91 -5.20 -23.78 -11.64
C SER A 91 -5.46 -22.29 -11.69
N ARG A 92 -5.33 -21.65 -10.55
CA ARG A 92 -5.50 -20.19 -10.43
C ARG A 92 -4.25 -19.58 -9.85
N SER A 93 -4.00 -18.33 -10.22
CA SER A 93 -2.89 -17.60 -9.63
C SER A 93 -3.28 -16.17 -9.44
N LYS A 94 -2.60 -15.54 -8.50
CA LYS A 94 -2.82 -14.15 -8.21
C LYS A 94 -1.51 -13.53 -7.78
N VAL A 95 -1.23 -12.32 -8.26
CA VAL A 95 -0.04 -11.58 -7.85
C VAL A 95 -0.48 -10.51 -6.89
N GLU A 96 0.17 -10.46 -5.74
CA GLU A 96 -0.11 -9.40 -4.78
C GLU A 96 1.20 -8.91 -4.19
N ILE A 97 1.12 -7.81 -3.46
CA ILE A 97 2.29 -7.20 -2.88
C ILE A 97 2.36 -7.56 -1.42
N ASN A 98 3.52 -8.07 -1.00
CA ASN A 98 3.76 -8.39 0.39
C ASN A 98 4.56 -7.24 0.98
N ALA A 99 3.91 -6.42 1.83
CA ALA A 99 4.53 -5.21 2.33
C ALA A 99 5.56 -5.51 3.39
N ASN A 100 6.76 -4.95 3.23
CA ASN A 100 7.80 -4.99 4.25
C ASN A 100 7.78 -3.72 5.08
N LYS A 101 7.30 -2.63 4.50
CA LYS A 101 7.31 -1.34 5.15
C LYS A 101 6.12 -0.53 4.68
N VAL A 102 5.46 0.13 5.61
CA VAL A 102 4.33 1.00 5.31
C VAL A 102 4.59 2.36 5.93
N MET A 103 4.41 3.40 5.13
CA MET A 103 4.57 4.77 5.60
C MET A 103 3.25 5.49 5.50
N LEU A 104 2.84 6.10 6.61
CA LEU A 104 1.63 6.90 6.61
C LEU A 104 1.99 8.29 6.10
N LEU A 105 1.32 8.70 5.03
CA LEU A 105 1.60 9.99 4.41
C LEU A 105 0.51 10.97 4.77
N GLY A 106 0.69 12.21 4.35
CA GLY A 106 -0.15 13.34 4.73
C GLY A 106 -1.58 13.11 4.50
N GLY A 107 -2.27 12.41 4.63
CA GLY A 107 -3.63 12.07 4.63
C GLY A 107 -4.57 13.00 4.07
N GLY A 108 -4.34 13.55 3.24
CA GLY A 108 -5.41 14.23 2.63
C GLY A 108 -6.19 15.12 3.44
N LYS A 109 -6.19 15.40 4.37
CA LYS A 109 -6.94 16.38 4.86
C LYS A 109 -6.23 17.24 5.62
N SER A 110 -5.84 17.68 5.44
CA SER A 110 -5.20 18.28 5.99
C SER A 110 -5.29 19.06 6.82
N GLU A 111 -5.48 19.04 7.12
CA GLU A 111 -5.65 19.73 7.76
C GLU A 111 -4.93 20.17 8.46
N SER A 112 -4.72 20.25 8.43
CA SER A 112 -4.17 20.71 8.95
C SER A 112 -3.32 21.04 9.45
N THR A 113 -2.93 21.07 9.51
CA THR A 113 -2.20 21.36 9.93
C THR A 113 -1.28 21.94 9.99
N PRO A 114 -1.10 22.46 10.27
CA PRO A 114 -0.23 22.92 10.14
C PRO A 114 0.95 23.00 10.52
N GLU A 115 1.10 22.88 10.52
CA GLU A 115 1.84 22.93 10.63
C GLU A 115 2.73 22.69 10.76
N ALA A 116 2.97 22.58 10.70
CA ALA A 116 3.64 22.22 10.52
C ALA A 116 4.56 22.06 10.49
N PRO A 117 4.86 22.14 10.49
CA PRO A 117 5.66 21.83 10.18
C PRO A 117 6.48 21.39 10.17
N ALA A 118 6.42 21.16 10.15
CA ALA A 118 6.98 20.58 9.86
C ALA A 118 7.55 20.02 9.71
N ALA A 119 7.56 19.98 9.79
CA ALA A 119 8.02 19.29 9.36
C ALA A 119 8.48 18.77 9.09
N THR A 120 8.47 18.91 9.24
CA THR A 120 8.82 18.35 8.74
C THR A 120 9.24 17.86 8.49
N ASP A 121 9.35 17.94 8.73
CA ASP A 121 9.75 17.35 8.23
C ASP A 121 10.20 16.78 8.18
N GLU A 122 10.30 17.01 8.60
CA GLU A 122 10.70 16.32 8.25
C GLU A 122 10.93 15.66 8.06
N PHE A 123 10.85 15.74 8.37
CA PHE A 123 11.06 14.99 7.81
C PHE A 123 11.36 14.63 7.37
N MET A 124 11.40 14.87 7.52
CA MET A 124 11.62 14.44 6.82
C MET A 124 11.99 14.10 6.45
N ASP A 125 11.92 14.30 6.70
CA ASP A 125 12.17 14.06 6.10
C ASP A 125 12.27 13.62 5.77
N ASP A 126 12.41 13.72 5.96
CA ASP A 126 12.45 13.34 5.30
C ASP A 126 12.44 12.89 4.69
N ILE A 127 12.59 13.01 4.65
CA ILE A 127 12.57 12.63 3.79
C ILE A 127 12.87 12.14 3.22
N PRO A 128 12.93 12.11 3.22
CA PRO A 128 13.09 11.65 2.45
C PRO A 128 13.22 11.17 1.90
N PHE A 129 13.20 11.13 1.92
CA PHE A 129 13.16 10.77 1.23
C PHE A 129 13.33 10.31 1.08
N ASN A 130 13.42 10.46 1.40
CA ASN A 130 13.40 10.09 1.13
C ASN A 130 13.55 9.87 0.94
#